data_d975e26c4d84cf04821fcf1e70cab53a
#
_entry.id   d975e26c4d84cf04821fcf1e70cab53a
#
_cell.length_a   1.000
_cell.length_b   1.000
_cell.length_c   1.000
_cell.angle_alpha   90.00
_cell.angle_beta   90.00
_cell.angle_gamma   90.00
#
_symmetry.space_group_name_H-M   'P 1'
#
loop_
_entity.id
_entity.type
_entity.pdbx_description
1 polymer ?
#
loop_
_entity_poly.entity_id
_entity_poly.type
_entity_poly.pdbx_seq_one_letter_code
_entity_poly.pdbx_strand_id
1 'polypeptide(L)'
;AEKFTQQYIESVKKNNRNDFIHFYQIIDVLIIDDVQFLSGKSGTQDVFFHIFNHLHQNGKQVILTSDKAPVDMQDIEQRLLSRFNWGLSAELQKPDFETRVSIVKNKLYRDGVEMSEDVIEYVAKNIKTNVRELEGAIISLIAQSSFNKKEITLSLAKEIVEKFVKNTKREVSIDYIQKVVSDYFQMDVETLQSKTRKRHIVQARQLAMFFAKKFTKASLASIGSQIGKRDHATVLHACKTVDNLSSTDKQFRKYVEDLTKKLSV
;
A
#
# COMPACT_ATOMS: atom_id res chain seq x y z
N ALA A 1 -15.92 2.95 4.58
CA ALA A 1 -16.80 2.91 3.39
C ALA A 1 -17.44 1.53 3.16
N GLU A 2 -16.73 0.45 3.48
CA GLU A 2 -17.21 -0.91 3.20
C GLU A 2 -18.54 -1.22 3.91
N LYS A 3 -18.63 -1.01 5.22
CA LYS A 3 -19.87 -1.21 6.01
C LYS A 3 -21.04 -0.37 5.45
N PHE A 4 -20.78 0.89 5.07
CA PHE A 4 -21.77 1.75 4.45
C PHE A 4 -22.32 1.14 3.14
N THR A 5 -21.40 0.65 2.28
CA THR A 5 -21.75 -0.03 1.03
C THR A 5 -22.60 -1.27 1.27
N GLN A 6 -22.22 -2.12 2.23
CA GLN A 6 -22.97 -3.34 2.57
C GLN A 6 -24.37 -3.02 3.07
N GLN A 7 -24.50 -2.08 4.00
CA GLN A 7 -25.81 -1.64 4.51
C GLN A 7 -26.69 -1.05 3.41
N TYR A 8 -26.11 -0.27 2.48
CA TYR A 8 -26.85 0.25 1.33
C TYR A 8 -27.37 -0.89 0.42
N ILE A 9 -26.49 -1.85 0.08
CA ILE A 9 -26.88 -3.00 -0.75
C ILE A 9 -28.00 -3.81 -0.08
N GLU A 10 -27.90 -4.04 1.24
CA GLU A 10 -28.96 -4.72 2.01
C GLU A 10 -30.27 -3.94 1.99
N SER A 11 -30.23 -2.62 2.13
CA SER A 11 -31.41 -1.77 2.11
C SER A 11 -32.13 -1.82 0.76
N VAL A 12 -31.37 -1.88 -0.34
CA VAL A 12 -31.91 -2.05 -1.68
C VAL A 12 -32.57 -3.42 -1.85
N LYS A 13 -31.91 -4.49 -1.38
CA LYS A 13 -32.46 -5.86 -1.43
C LYS A 13 -33.74 -6.02 -0.61
N LYS A 14 -33.85 -5.32 0.52
CA LYS A 14 -35.01 -5.36 1.43
C LYS A 14 -36.08 -4.31 1.07
N ASN A 15 -35.88 -3.54 0.00
CA ASN A 15 -36.77 -2.43 -0.45
C ASN A 15 -37.01 -1.37 0.65
N ASN A 16 -36.02 -1.10 1.52
CA ASN A 16 -36.08 -0.11 2.59
C ASN A 16 -34.99 0.97 2.46
N ARG A 17 -34.68 1.37 1.22
CA ARG A 17 -33.68 2.41 0.92
C ARG A 17 -33.96 3.74 1.65
N ASN A 18 -35.21 4.10 1.82
CA ASN A 18 -35.61 5.35 2.47
C ASN A 18 -35.23 5.35 3.96
N ASP A 19 -35.40 4.24 4.66
CA ASP A 19 -35.00 4.10 6.06
C ASP A 19 -33.50 4.21 6.23
N PHE A 20 -32.73 3.62 5.30
CA PHE A 20 -31.27 3.75 5.26
C PHE A 20 -30.84 5.22 5.09
N ILE A 21 -31.43 5.94 4.14
CA ILE A 21 -31.09 7.36 3.92
C ILE A 21 -31.47 8.18 5.14
N HIS A 22 -32.68 7.98 5.67
CA HIS A 22 -33.16 8.70 6.85
C HIS A 22 -32.25 8.49 8.06
N PHE A 23 -31.82 7.25 8.31
CA PHE A 23 -30.87 6.94 9.41
C PHE A 23 -29.60 7.78 9.31
N TYR A 24 -29.00 7.90 8.12
CA TYR A 24 -27.79 8.69 7.93
C TYR A 24 -28.03 10.21 7.93
N GLN A 25 -29.25 10.66 7.70
CA GLN A 25 -29.59 12.08 7.70
C GLN A 25 -29.80 12.68 9.10
N ILE A 26 -30.18 11.86 10.08
CA ILE A 26 -30.46 12.32 11.45
C ILE A 26 -29.25 12.33 12.36
N ILE A 27 -28.09 11.80 11.94
CA ILE A 27 -26.88 11.74 12.75
C ILE A 27 -26.19 13.10 12.81
N ASP A 28 -25.47 13.38 13.91
CA ASP A 28 -24.70 14.61 14.09
C ASP A 28 -23.30 14.52 13.55
N VAL A 29 -22.69 13.33 13.55
CA VAL A 29 -21.33 13.09 13.09
C VAL A 29 -21.28 11.83 12.24
N LEU A 30 -20.79 11.95 10.99
CA LEU A 30 -20.53 10.85 10.09
C LEU A 30 -19.03 10.64 9.92
N ILE A 31 -18.52 9.49 10.30
CA ILE A 31 -17.13 9.10 10.06
C ILE A 31 -17.11 7.97 9.03
N ILE A 32 -16.49 8.20 7.90
CA ILE A 32 -16.30 7.19 6.84
C ILE A 32 -14.81 6.96 6.66
N ASP A 33 -14.38 5.77 7.05
CA ASP A 33 -13.02 5.32 6.89
C ASP A 33 -12.84 4.71 5.49
N ASP A 34 -11.67 4.99 4.88
CA ASP A 34 -11.27 4.44 3.58
C ASP A 34 -12.26 4.73 2.45
N VAL A 35 -12.57 6.00 2.19
CA VAL A 35 -13.56 6.40 1.16
C VAL A 35 -13.20 5.95 -0.26
N GLN A 36 -11.93 5.62 -0.55
CA GLN A 36 -11.51 5.05 -1.82
C GLN A 36 -12.22 3.72 -2.14
N PHE A 37 -12.74 2.99 -1.14
CA PHE A 37 -13.56 1.80 -1.38
C PHE A 37 -14.95 2.07 -1.98
N LEU A 38 -15.34 3.33 -2.17
CA LEU A 38 -16.51 3.70 -2.97
C LEU A 38 -16.23 3.63 -4.48
N SER A 39 -14.95 3.51 -4.88
CA SER A 39 -14.52 3.43 -6.29
C SER A 39 -15.29 2.34 -7.06
N GLY A 40 -15.74 2.68 -8.26
CA GLY A 40 -16.50 1.78 -9.15
C GLY A 40 -17.92 1.43 -8.69
N LYS A 41 -18.44 2.00 -7.59
CA LYS A 41 -19.76 1.67 -7.02
C LYS A 41 -20.75 2.84 -7.22
N SER A 42 -21.14 3.12 -8.46
CA SER A 42 -21.94 4.29 -8.83
C SER A 42 -23.20 4.49 -7.97
N GLY A 43 -23.98 3.43 -7.73
CA GLY A 43 -25.19 3.53 -6.88
C GLY A 43 -24.91 3.88 -5.43
N THR A 44 -23.77 3.41 -4.87
CA THR A 44 -23.35 3.77 -3.52
C THR A 44 -22.79 5.19 -3.48
N GLN A 45 -22.08 5.61 -4.52
CA GLN A 45 -21.58 6.98 -4.65
C GLN A 45 -22.73 7.99 -4.73
N ASP A 46 -23.79 7.68 -5.48
CA ASP A 46 -24.97 8.52 -5.61
C ASP A 46 -25.66 8.75 -4.26
N VAL A 47 -25.96 7.69 -3.53
CA VAL A 47 -26.62 7.81 -2.23
C VAL A 47 -25.71 8.49 -1.21
N PHE A 48 -24.40 8.22 -1.23
CA PHE A 48 -23.45 8.89 -0.36
C PHE A 48 -23.39 10.40 -0.65
N PHE A 49 -23.41 10.80 -1.91
CA PHE A 49 -23.45 12.20 -2.30
C PHE A 49 -24.67 12.93 -1.74
N HIS A 50 -25.84 12.31 -1.78
CA HIS A 50 -27.06 12.89 -1.21
C HIS A 50 -27.01 13.02 0.31
N ILE A 51 -26.52 12.00 1.00
CA ILE A 51 -26.33 12.02 2.46
C ILE A 51 -25.31 13.07 2.85
N PHE A 52 -24.16 13.13 2.17
CA PHE A 52 -23.11 14.12 2.41
C PHE A 52 -23.66 15.55 2.30
N ASN A 53 -24.37 15.86 1.20
CA ASN A 53 -24.94 17.18 1.01
C ASN A 53 -25.97 17.54 2.09
N HIS A 54 -26.82 16.60 2.48
CA HIS A 54 -27.79 16.83 3.55
C HIS A 54 -27.09 17.15 4.89
N LEU A 55 -26.12 16.35 5.29
CA LEU A 55 -25.37 16.58 6.53
C LEU A 55 -24.64 17.92 6.50
N HIS A 56 -23.95 18.22 5.39
CA HIS A 56 -23.22 19.46 5.22
C HIS A 56 -24.15 20.70 5.30
N GLN A 57 -25.29 20.67 4.61
CA GLN A 57 -26.26 21.77 4.61
C GLN A 57 -26.90 22.00 5.98
N ASN A 58 -26.99 20.98 6.81
CA ASN A 58 -27.53 21.05 8.17
C ASN A 58 -26.45 21.29 9.24
N GLY A 59 -25.21 21.66 8.82
CA GLY A 59 -24.12 21.96 9.76
C GLY A 59 -23.60 20.76 10.55
N LYS A 60 -23.85 19.53 10.07
CA LYS A 60 -23.39 18.30 10.69
C LYS A 60 -21.92 18.02 10.33
N GLN A 61 -21.21 17.32 11.20
CA GLN A 61 -19.80 17.01 10.98
C GLN A 61 -19.64 15.77 10.12
N VAL A 62 -18.82 15.87 9.05
CA VAL A 62 -18.39 14.73 8.24
C VAL A 62 -16.88 14.61 8.32
N ILE A 63 -16.39 13.41 8.62
CA ILE A 63 -14.96 13.07 8.67
C ILE A 63 -14.72 11.91 7.72
N LEU A 64 -13.80 12.10 6.79
CA LEU A 64 -13.45 11.10 5.78
C LEU A 64 -11.97 10.76 5.90
N THR A 65 -11.61 9.48 5.78
CA THR A 65 -10.22 9.07 5.63
C THR A 65 -9.98 8.42 4.27
N SER A 66 -8.75 8.47 3.80
CA SER A 66 -8.33 7.82 2.56
C SER A 66 -6.83 7.57 2.56
N ASP A 67 -6.39 6.53 1.84
CA ASP A 67 -4.99 6.25 1.51
C ASP A 67 -4.47 7.02 0.28
N LYS A 68 -5.36 7.77 -0.39
CA LYS A 68 -5.06 8.56 -1.59
C LYS A 68 -5.64 9.96 -1.48
N ALA A 69 -4.93 10.93 -2.04
CA ALA A 69 -5.51 12.25 -2.23
C ALA A 69 -6.72 12.18 -3.19
N PRO A 70 -7.74 13.04 -3.03
CA PRO A 70 -8.90 13.03 -3.91
C PRO A 70 -8.55 13.11 -5.40
N VAL A 71 -7.48 13.83 -5.75
CA VAL A 71 -7.01 13.96 -7.16
C VAL A 71 -6.48 12.65 -7.75
N ASP A 72 -6.06 11.70 -6.91
CA ASP A 72 -5.50 10.41 -7.33
C ASP A 72 -6.53 9.27 -7.27
N MET A 73 -7.75 9.57 -6.85
CA MET A 73 -8.84 8.58 -6.80
C MET A 73 -9.39 8.32 -8.20
N GLN A 74 -9.39 7.05 -8.61
CA GLN A 74 -9.98 6.60 -9.87
C GLN A 74 -11.38 6.05 -9.63
N ASP A 75 -12.24 6.13 -10.65
CA ASP A 75 -13.62 5.62 -10.63
C ASP A 75 -14.50 6.18 -9.50
N ILE A 76 -14.20 7.40 -9.05
CA ILE A 76 -15.03 8.23 -8.16
C ILE A 76 -15.61 9.39 -9.00
N GLU A 77 -16.90 9.64 -8.85
CA GLU A 77 -17.57 10.72 -9.56
C GLU A 77 -17.01 12.10 -9.18
N GLN A 78 -16.82 12.97 -10.19
CA GLN A 78 -16.23 14.30 -10.02
C GLN A 78 -16.96 15.15 -8.96
N ARG A 79 -18.27 14.99 -8.85
CA ARG A 79 -19.07 15.69 -7.83
C ARG A 79 -18.70 15.28 -6.40
N LEU A 80 -18.31 14.01 -6.15
CA LEU A 80 -17.82 13.56 -4.85
C LEU A 80 -16.39 14.04 -4.59
N LEU A 81 -15.51 13.97 -5.59
CA LEU A 81 -14.13 14.50 -5.48
C LEU A 81 -14.14 15.98 -5.08
N SER A 82 -15.05 16.76 -5.66
CA SER A 82 -15.25 18.17 -5.28
C SER A 82 -15.67 18.32 -3.81
N ARG A 83 -16.47 17.39 -3.28
CA ARG A 83 -16.89 17.40 -1.87
C ARG A 83 -15.77 16.94 -0.94
N PHE A 84 -14.96 15.97 -1.35
CA PHE A 84 -13.79 15.52 -0.56
C PHE A 84 -12.73 16.62 -0.41
N ASN A 85 -12.61 17.49 -1.41
CA ASN A 85 -11.74 18.67 -1.32
C ASN A 85 -12.34 19.83 -0.54
N TRP A 86 -13.60 19.75 -0.12
CA TRP A 86 -14.26 20.80 0.60
C TRP A 86 -14.02 20.69 2.11
N GLY A 87 -13.44 21.70 2.70
CA GLY A 87 -13.12 21.76 4.13
C GLY A 87 -11.65 21.56 4.42
N LEU A 88 -11.35 21.12 5.64
CA LEU A 88 -9.97 20.89 6.08
C LEU A 88 -9.49 19.53 5.58
N SER A 89 -8.44 19.54 4.78
CA SER A 89 -7.68 18.33 4.41
C SER A 89 -6.33 18.33 5.11
N ALA A 90 -6.00 17.22 5.77
CA ALA A 90 -4.73 17.03 6.46
C ALA A 90 -4.08 15.71 6.07
N GLU A 91 -2.81 15.75 5.70
CA GLU A 91 -2.02 14.56 5.43
C GLU A 91 -1.39 14.04 6.72
N LEU A 92 -1.64 12.76 7.03
CA LEU A 92 -0.98 12.06 8.13
C LEU A 92 0.34 11.46 7.64
N GLN A 93 1.44 12.06 8.02
CA GLN A 93 2.77 11.58 7.70
C GLN A 93 3.20 10.44 8.62
N LYS A 94 4.23 9.69 8.18
CA LYS A 94 4.85 8.67 9.03
C LYS A 94 5.43 9.34 10.29
N PRO A 95 5.21 8.76 11.49
CA PRO A 95 5.71 9.34 12.72
C PRO A 95 7.25 9.38 12.74
N ASP A 96 7.81 10.43 13.28
CA ASP A 96 9.24 10.54 13.57
C ASP A 96 9.66 9.60 14.73
N PHE A 97 10.92 9.59 15.09
CA PHE A 97 11.43 8.68 16.11
C PHE A 97 10.80 8.95 17.50
N GLU A 98 10.69 10.20 17.90
CA GLU A 98 10.14 10.59 19.20
C GLU A 98 8.66 10.23 19.31
N THR A 99 7.90 10.49 18.25
CA THR A 99 6.50 10.09 18.16
C THR A 99 6.34 8.57 18.23
N ARG A 100 7.22 7.79 17.56
CA ARG A 100 7.18 6.33 17.67
C ARG A 100 7.47 5.82 19.08
N VAL A 101 8.45 6.41 19.76
CA VAL A 101 8.73 6.10 21.18
C VAL A 101 7.49 6.39 22.04
N SER A 102 6.86 7.52 21.83
CA SER A 102 5.64 7.90 22.56
C SER A 102 4.48 6.93 22.28
N ILE A 103 4.31 6.49 21.03
CA ILE A 103 3.31 5.47 20.66
C ILE A 103 3.57 4.16 21.40
N VAL A 104 4.84 3.69 21.43
CA VAL A 104 5.21 2.46 22.15
C VAL A 104 4.88 2.60 23.63
N LYS A 105 5.32 3.69 24.30
CA LYS A 105 5.06 3.94 25.71
C LYS A 105 3.57 3.99 26.03
N ASN A 106 2.78 4.70 25.23
CA ASN A 106 1.33 4.77 25.41
C ASN A 106 0.66 3.40 25.25
N LYS A 107 1.12 2.59 24.30
CA LYS A 107 0.59 1.23 24.10
C LYS A 107 0.90 0.35 25.31
N LEU A 108 2.15 0.35 25.78
CA LEU A 108 2.56 -0.41 26.97
C LEU A 108 1.77 0.02 28.21
N TYR A 109 1.60 1.31 28.43
CA TYR A 109 0.79 1.84 29.52
C TYR A 109 -0.66 1.32 29.49
N ARG A 110 -1.30 1.36 28.32
CA ARG A 110 -2.66 0.85 28.15
C ARG A 110 -2.78 -0.65 28.38
N ASP A 111 -1.76 -1.42 28.00
CA ASP A 111 -1.73 -2.87 28.14
C ASP A 111 -1.22 -3.31 29.54
N GLY A 112 -0.82 -2.35 30.41
CA GLY A 112 -0.32 -2.63 31.76
C GLY A 112 1.00 -3.40 31.79
N VAL A 113 1.87 -3.19 30.77
CA VAL A 113 3.15 -3.91 30.61
C VAL A 113 4.31 -2.94 30.77
N GLU A 114 5.31 -3.35 31.55
CA GLU A 114 6.58 -2.62 31.65
C GLU A 114 7.61 -3.17 30.67
N MET A 115 8.39 -2.28 30.09
CA MET A 115 9.46 -2.58 29.15
C MET A 115 10.60 -1.59 29.37
N SER A 116 11.84 -2.05 29.33
CA SER A 116 13.01 -1.19 29.53
C SER A 116 13.17 -0.18 28.38
N GLU A 117 13.71 0.99 28.68
CA GLU A 117 13.88 2.09 27.72
C GLU A 117 14.72 1.68 26.50
N ASP A 118 15.78 0.88 26.68
CA ASP A 118 16.62 0.39 25.60
C ASP A 118 15.86 -0.50 24.60
N VAL A 119 14.89 -1.29 25.09
CA VAL A 119 14.01 -2.09 24.24
C VAL A 119 13.02 -1.21 23.49
N ILE A 120 12.41 -0.24 24.18
CA ILE A 120 11.48 0.73 23.57
C ILE A 120 12.17 1.48 22.42
N GLU A 121 13.33 2.05 22.71
CA GLU A 121 14.12 2.77 21.70
C GLU A 121 14.54 1.87 20.53
N TYR A 122 14.97 0.64 20.82
CA TYR A 122 15.35 -0.31 19.79
C TYR A 122 14.21 -0.61 18.83
N VAL A 123 13.01 -0.90 19.35
CA VAL A 123 11.81 -1.16 18.55
C VAL A 123 11.43 0.07 17.72
N ALA A 124 11.34 1.26 18.34
CA ALA A 124 11.01 2.50 17.67
C ALA A 124 12.02 2.91 16.60
N LYS A 125 13.32 2.61 16.79
CA LYS A 125 14.41 2.92 15.85
C LYS A 125 14.38 2.03 14.60
N ASN A 126 14.02 0.77 14.76
CA ASN A 126 14.14 -0.21 13.68
C ASN A 126 12.83 -0.40 12.89
N ILE A 127 11.65 -0.18 13.49
CA ILE A 127 10.37 -0.26 12.79
C ILE A 127 9.94 1.16 12.38
N LYS A 128 10.20 1.50 11.12
CA LYS A 128 9.97 2.84 10.54
C LYS A 128 8.85 2.88 9.51
N THR A 129 8.26 1.76 9.21
CA THR A 129 7.35 1.56 8.08
C THR A 129 5.99 2.18 8.33
N ASN A 130 5.29 1.72 9.36
CA ASN A 130 3.97 2.21 9.76
C ASN A 130 3.67 1.86 11.22
N VAL A 131 2.66 2.53 11.80
CA VAL A 131 2.25 2.33 13.19
C VAL A 131 1.68 0.93 13.44
N ARG A 132 0.99 0.33 12.46
CA ARG A 132 0.43 -1.02 12.60
C ARG A 132 1.51 -2.08 12.80
N GLU A 133 2.62 -1.99 12.09
CA GLU A 133 3.78 -2.88 12.28
C GLU A 133 4.48 -2.62 13.61
N LEU A 134 4.57 -1.36 14.03
CA LEU A 134 5.12 -1.01 15.35
C LEU A 134 4.28 -1.63 16.48
N GLU A 135 2.96 -1.46 16.43
CA GLU A 135 2.03 -2.09 17.39
C GLU A 135 2.06 -3.63 17.31
N GLY A 136 2.12 -4.19 16.11
CA GLY A 136 2.22 -5.63 15.90
C GLY A 136 3.47 -6.24 16.53
N ALA A 137 4.62 -5.54 16.45
CA ALA A 137 5.85 -5.97 17.11
C ALA A 137 5.74 -5.91 18.64
N ILE A 138 5.11 -4.86 19.19
CA ILE A 138 4.87 -4.75 20.63
C ILE A 138 3.96 -5.91 21.11
N ILE A 139 2.87 -6.16 20.43
CA ILE A 139 1.95 -7.27 20.75
C ILE A 139 2.70 -8.60 20.71
N SER A 140 3.56 -8.81 19.72
CA SER A 140 4.38 -10.03 19.60
C SER A 140 5.39 -10.17 20.73
N LEU A 141 6.00 -9.08 21.18
CA LEU A 141 6.91 -9.04 22.33
C LEU A 141 6.18 -9.43 23.62
N ILE A 142 5.04 -8.81 23.88
CA ILE A 142 4.20 -9.08 25.05
C ILE A 142 3.72 -10.54 25.04
N ALA A 143 3.23 -11.03 23.91
CA ALA A 143 2.77 -12.40 23.77
C ALA A 143 3.88 -13.43 24.06
N GLN A 144 5.07 -13.24 23.45
CA GLN A 144 6.20 -14.17 23.68
C GLN A 144 6.71 -14.13 25.12
N SER A 145 6.76 -12.94 25.74
CA SER A 145 7.10 -12.81 27.17
C SER A 145 6.12 -13.57 28.04
N SER A 146 4.82 -13.39 27.80
CA SER A 146 3.75 -14.06 28.56
C SER A 146 3.77 -15.58 28.39
N PHE A 147 3.93 -16.09 27.16
CA PHE A 147 4.00 -17.54 26.90
C PHE A 147 5.23 -18.20 27.52
N ASN A 148 6.38 -17.53 27.45
CA ASN A 148 7.63 -18.09 27.98
C ASN A 148 7.84 -17.76 29.47
N LYS A 149 6.97 -16.97 30.10
CA LYS A 149 7.14 -16.43 31.46
C LYS A 149 8.52 -15.81 31.70
N LYS A 150 9.00 -15.06 30.69
CA LYS A 150 10.30 -14.40 30.71
C LYS A 150 10.11 -12.91 30.49
N GLU A 151 10.99 -12.12 31.09
CA GLU A 151 11.04 -10.66 30.85
C GLU A 151 11.32 -10.33 29.40
N ILE A 152 10.84 -9.16 28.97
CA ILE A 152 11.11 -8.64 27.62
C ILE A 152 12.53 -8.08 27.59
N THR A 153 13.44 -8.84 26.99
CA THR A 153 14.86 -8.46 26.86
C THR A 153 15.17 -7.87 25.49
N LEU A 154 16.27 -7.12 25.40
CA LEU A 154 16.76 -6.58 24.13
C LEU A 154 17.07 -7.71 23.10
N SER A 155 17.48 -8.88 23.55
CA SER A 155 17.70 -10.04 22.68
C SER A 155 16.40 -10.51 22.03
N LEU A 156 15.33 -10.63 22.81
CA LEU A 156 14.00 -10.97 22.31
C LEU A 156 13.49 -9.91 21.33
N ALA A 157 13.69 -8.62 21.66
CA ALA A 157 13.31 -7.52 20.79
C ALA A 157 14.03 -7.60 19.44
N LYS A 158 15.32 -7.91 19.41
CA LYS A 158 16.09 -8.09 18.17
C LYS A 158 15.52 -9.19 17.30
N GLU A 159 15.21 -10.34 17.88
CA GLU A 159 14.65 -11.49 17.15
C GLU A 159 13.28 -11.14 16.51
N ILE A 160 12.41 -10.49 17.27
CA ILE A 160 11.06 -10.14 16.79
C ILE A 160 11.14 -9.05 15.73
N VAL A 161 11.86 -7.95 15.99
CA VAL A 161 12.02 -6.85 15.05
C VAL A 161 12.60 -7.32 13.72
N GLU A 162 13.59 -8.24 13.74
CA GLU A 162 14.09 -8.84 12.50
C GLU A 162 13.00 -9.52 11.68
N LYS A 163 12.07 -10.23 12.31
CA LYS A 163 10.96 -10.88 11.60
C LYS A 163 10.05 -9.84 10.93
N PHE A 164 9.73 -8.74 11.63
CA PHE A 164 8.94 -7.65 11.06
C PHE A 164 9.67 -6.94 9.93
N VAL A 165 10.94 -6.57 10.13
CA VAL A 165 11.75 -5.89 9.11
C VAL A 165 12.02 -6.77 7.89
N LYS A 166 12.23 -8.09 8.06
CA LYS A 166 12.38 -9.03 6.95
C LYS A 166 11.09 -9.22 6.17
N ASN A 167 9.94 -9.27 6.85
CA ASN A 167 8.64 -9.36 6.19
C ASN A 167 8.27 -8.08 5.42
N THR A 168 8.78 -6.93 5.85
CA THR A 168 8.54 -5.63 5.20
C THR A 168 9.46 -5.41 4.00
N LYS A 169 10.65 -5.99 4.00
CA LYS A 169 11.42 -6.16 2.77
C LYS A 169 10.77 -7.31 2.02
N ARG A 170 9.68 -7.05 1.29
CA ARG A 170 9.22 -7.94 0.23
C ARG A 170 10.46 -8.26 -0.59
N GLU A 171 10.94 -9.51 -0.52
CA GLU A 171 11.97 -9.95 -1.46
C GLU A 171 11.35 -9.72 -2.84
N VAL A 172 11.89 -8.73 -3.53
CA VAL A 172 11.45 -8.41 -4.89
C VAL A 172 11.77 -9.65 -5.72
N SER A 173 10.76 -10.52 -5.90
CA SER A 173 10.91 -11.75 -6.69
C SER A 173 10.87 -11.41 -8.18
N ILE A 174 11.43 -12.28 -9.01
CA ILE A 174 11.38 -12.14 -10.46
C ILE A 174 9.92 -12.07 -10.94
N ASP A 175 9.03 -12.88 -10.36
CA ASP A 175 7.60 -12.88 -10.70
C ASP A 175 6.92 -11.56 -10.37
N TYR A 176 7.26 -10.97 -9.19
CA TYR A 176 6.77 -9.66 -8.83
C TYR A 176 7.23 -8.57 -9.81
N ILE A 177 8.51 -8.60 -10.21
CA ILE A 177 9.06 -7.67 -11.22
C ILE A 177 8.32 -7.82 -12.55
N GLN A 178 8.11 -9.05 -13.02
CA GLN A 178 7.37 -9.32 -14.26
C GLN A 178 5.96 -8.71 -14.19
N LYS A 179 5.25 -8.93 -13.08
CA LYS A 179 3.92 -8.36 -12.87
C LYS A 179 3.92 -6.84 -12.91
N VAL A 180 4.80 -6.17 -12.15
CA VAL A 180 4.89 -4.70 -12.11
C VAL A 180 5.22 -4.11 -13.48
N VAL A 181 6.14 -4.75 -14.23
CA VAL A 181 6.48 -4.29 -15.58
C VAL A 181 5.33 -4.54 -16.56
N SER A 182 4.66 -5.68 -16.48
CA SER A 182 3.51 -5.99 -17.33
C SER A 182 2.35 -5.02 -17.10
N ASP A 183 2.02 -4.74 -15.84
CA ASP A 183 1.00 -3.75 -15.46
C ASP A 183 1.34 -2.34 -15.97
N TYR A 184 2.62 -1.94 -15.89
CA TYR A 184 3.08 -0.65 -16.38
C TYR A 184 2.92 -0.47 -17.89
N PHE A 185 3.20 -1.52 -18.66
CA PHE A 185 3.05 -1.54 -20.12
C PHE A 185 1.67 -2.01 -20.59
N GLN A 186 0.72 -2.22 -19.68
CA GLN A 186 -0.65 -2.67 -19.95
C GLN A 186 -0.69 -3.96 -20.80
N MET A 187 0.10 -4.96 -20.41
CA MET A 187 0.15 -6.29 -21.03
C MET A 187 0.11 -7.39 -19.96
N ASP A 188 -0.24 -8.60 -20.35
CA ASP A 188 -0.15 -9.76 -19.47
C ASP A 188 1.29 -10.30 -19.40
N VAL A 189 1.58 -11.06 -18.33
CA VAL A 189 2.92 -11.65 -18.10
C VAL A 189 3.26 -12.68 -19.20
N GLU A 190 2.27 -13.37 -19.74
CA GLU A 190 2.46 -14.36 -20.82
C GLU A 190 2.96 -13.67 -22.09
N THR A 191 2.38 -12.52 -22.43
CA THR A 191 2.83 -11.68 -23.56
C THR A 191 4.26 -11.19 -23.34
N LEU A 192 4.62 -10.75 -22.13
CA LEU A 192 5.98 -10.34 -21.79
C LEU A 192 6.98 -11.50 -21.97
N GLN A 193 6.62 -12.71 -21.58
CA GLN A 193 7.46 -13.92 -21.71
C GLN A 193 7.51 -14.50 -23.14
N SER A 194 6.59 -14.09 -24.02
CA SER A 194 6.45 -14.63 -25.38
C SER A 194 7.71 -14.45 -26.25
N LYS A 195 7.78 -15.16 -27.37
CA LYS A 195 8.89 -15.02 -28.32
C LYS A 195 8.75 -13.85 -29.31
N THR A 196 7.72 -13.00 -29.13
CA THR A 196 7.45 -11.87 -30.02
C THR A 196 8.60 -10.87 -30.05
N ARG A 197 8.81 -10.23 -31.23
CA ARG A 197 9.82 -9.20 -31.47
C ARG A 197 9.22 -7.78 -31.56
N LYS A 198 7.95 -7.61 -31.21
CA LYS A 198 7.35 -6.26 -31.19
C LYS A 198 8.11 -5.35 -30.23
N ARG A 199 8.47 -4.17 -30.69
CA ARG A 199 9.40 -3.24 -30.00
C ARG A 199 9.02 -2.99 -28.54
N HIS A 200 7.76 -2.64 -28.27
CA HIS A 200 7.27 -2.34 -26.92
C HIS A 200 7.36 -3.56 -25.96
N ILE A 201 7.12 -4.78 -26.47
CA ILE A 201 7.23 -6.00 -25.65
C ILE A 201 8.70 -6.37 -25.41
N VAL A 202 9.57 -6.14 -26.38
CA VAL A 202 11.02 -6.34 -26.22
C VAL A 202 11.57 -5.37 -25.18
N GLN A 203 11.16 -4.10 -25.20
CA GLN A 203 11.57 -3.09 -24.22
C GLN A 203 11.08 -3.46 -22.81
N ALA A 204 9.82 -3.85 -22.65
CA ALA A 204 9.28 -4.32 -21.38
C ALA A 204 10.06 -5.53 -20.83
N ARG A 205 10.38 -6.50 -21.69
CA ARG A 205 11.17 -7.68 -21.31
C ARG A 205 12.60 -7.32 -20.90
N GLN A 206 13.25 -6.40 -21.61
CA GLN A 206 14.57 -5.91 -21.25
C GLN A 206 14.58 -5.19 -19.91
N LEU A 207 13.57 -4.37 -19.62
CA LEU A 207 13.37 -3.73 -18.32
C LEU A 207 13.14 -4.76 -17.20
N ALA A 208 12.30 -5.77 -17.43
CA ALA A 208 12.08 -6.86 -16.46
C ALA A 208 13.39 -7.59 -16.13
N MET A 209 14.21 -7.94 -17.13
CA MET A 209 15.52 -8.57 -16.93
C MET A 209 16.49 -7.66 -16.19
N PHE A 210 16.55 -6.37 -16.54
CA PHE A 210 17.38 -5.38 -15.88
C PHE A 210 17.01 -5.23 -14.40
N PHE A 211 15.74 -5.08 -14.09
CA PHE A 211 15.28 -4.95 -12.72
C PHE A 211 15.42 -6.24 -11.91
N ALA A 212 15.23 -7.41 -12.55
CA ALA A 212 15.50 -8.69 -11.90
C ALA A 212 16.98 -8.81 -11.47
N LYS A 213 17.92 -8.38 -12.32
CA LYS A 213 19.35 -8.33 -11.96
C LYS A 213 19.62 -7.29 -10.86
N LYS A 214 18.95 -6.13 -10.88
CA LYS A 214 19.20 -5.04 -9.95
C LYS A 214 18.61 -5.29 -8.55
N PHE A 215 17.44 -5.89 -8.46
CA PHE A 215 16.68 -6.02 -7.21
C PHE A 215 16.65 -7.44 -6.63
N THR A 216 17.17 -8.46 -7.36
CA THR A 216 17.25 -9.83 -6.85
C THR A 216 18.69 -10.33 -6.79
N LYS A 217 18.90 -11.39 -5.99
CA LYS A 217 20.18 -12.12 -5.95
C LYS A 217 20.25 -13.28 -6.97
N ALA A 218 19.28 -13.36 -7.89
CA ALA A 218 19.18 -14.45 -8.84
C ALA A 218 20.32 -14.40 -9.88
N SER A 219 20.80 -15.58 -10.30
CA SER A 219 21.79 -15.65 -11.36
C SER A 219 21.19 -15.24 -12.72
N LEU A 220 22.02 -14.76 -13.64
CA LEU A 220 21.58 -14.39 -14.99
C LEU A 220 20.88 -15.55 -15.71
N ALA A 221 21.32 -16.78 -15.48
CA ALA A 221 20.69 -17.97 -16.02
C ALA A 221 19.27 -18.17 -15.45
N SER A 222 19.09 -18.00 -14.14
CA SER A 222 17.78 -18.09 -13.49
C SER A 222 16.84 -17.00 -13.99
N ILE A 223 17.31 -15.76 -14.12
CA ILE A 223 16.54 -14.63 -14.64
C ILE A 223 16.07 -14.93 -16.07
N GLY A 224 16.98 -15.36 -16.93
CA GLY A 224 16.66 -15.71 -18.32
C GLY A 224 15.65 -16.85 -18.43
N SER A 225 15.81 -17.90 -17.62
CA SER A 225 14.89 -19.04 -17.57
C SER A 225 13.47 -18.61 -17.20
N GLN A 226 13.31 -17.73 -16.22
CA GLN A 226 12.00 -17.29 -15.73
C GLN A 226 11.37 -16.21 -16.62
N ILE A 227 12.17 -15.38 -17.33
CA ILE A 227 11.66 -14.31 -18.21
C ILE A 227 11.70 -14.77 -19.67
N GLY A 228 10.87 -15.77 -19.99
CA GLY A 228 10.63 -16.25 -21.36
C GLY A 228 11.68 -17.24 -21.87
N LYS A 229 12.29 -18.07 -21.01
CA LYS A 229 13.25 -19.13 -21.32
C LYS A 229 14.41 -18.65 -22.22
N ARG A 230 15.08 -17.58 -21.76
CA ARG A 230 16.23 -16.96 -22.43
C ARG A 230 17.53 -17.39 -21.78
N ASP A 231 18.63 -17.31 -22.52
CA ASP A 231 19.97 -17.59 -22.02
C ASP A 231 20.54 -16.39 -21.22
N HIS A 232 21.60 -16.63 -20.49
CA HIS A 232 22.29 -15.62 -19.69
C HIS A 232 22.88 -14.47 -20.53
N ALA A 233 23.30 -14.74 -21.78
CA ALA A 233 23.84 -13.73 -22.68
C ALA A 233 22.75 -12.74 -23.11
N THR A 234 21.53 -13.21 -23.36
CA THR A 234 20.35 -12.37 -23.62
C THR A 234 20.05 -11.43 -22.44
N VAL A 235 20.13 -11.94 -21.22
CA VAL A 235 19.91 -11.10 -20.01
C VAL A 235 21.00 -10.04 -19.88
N LEU A 236 22.26 -10.40 -20.10
CA LEU A 236 23.38 -9.47 -20.05
C LEU A 236 23.26 -8.38 -21.12
N HIS A 237 22.89 -8.76 -22.34
CA HIS A 237 22.65 -7.83 -23.44
C HIS A 237 21.46 -6.90 -23.11
N ALA A 238 20.37 -7.44 -22.56
CA ALA A 238 19.22 -6.63 -22.15
C ALA A 238 19.63 -5.54 -21.12
N CYS A 239 20.42 -5.90 -20.11
CA CYS A 239 20.91 -4.94 -19.12
C CYS A 239 21.75 -3.82 -19.77
N LYS A 240 22.70 -4.16 -20.65
CA LYS A 240 23.50 -3.17 -21.38
C LYS A 240 22.65 -2.24 -22.25
N THR A 241 21.62 -2.81 -22.90
CA THR A 241 20.69 -2.04 -23.74
C THR A 241 19.88 -1.06 -22.90
N VAL A 242 19.39 -1.48 -21.72
CA VAL A 242 18.67 -0.59 -20.79
C VAL A 242 19.56 0.54 -20.29
N ASP A 243 20.80 0.24 -19.90
CA ASP A 243 21.77 1.26 -19.47
C ASP A 243 22.04 2.29 -20.58
N ASN A 244 22.25 1.84 -21.81
CA ASN A 244 22.49 2.74 -22.96
C ASN A 244 21.25 3.57 -23.29
N LEU A 245 20.05 2.96 -23.37
CA LEU A 245 18.82 3.68 -23.68
C LEU A 245 18.42 4.67 -22.57
N SER A 246 18.66 4.34 -21.31
CA SER A 246 18.39 5.26 -20.20
C SER A 246 19.26 6.52 -20.24
N SER A 247 20.44 6.45 -20.85
CA SER A 247 21.32 7.61 -21.05
C SER A 247 20.97 8.45 -22.29
N THR A 248 20.46 7.83 -23.35
CA THR A 248 20.27 8.46 -24.67
C THR A 248 18.81 8.80 -25.00
N ASP A 249 17.83 8.09 -24.43
CA ASP A 249 16.40 8.25 -24.73
C ASP A 249 15.66 8.78 -23.48
N LYS A 250 15.09 9.98 -23.58
CA LYS A 250 14.37 10.65 -22.47
C LYS A 250 13.12 9.87 -22.04
N GLN A 251 12.38 9.28 -22.99
CA GLN A 251 11.19 8.50 -22.69
C GLN A 251 11.54 7.19 -22.01
N PHE A 252 12.60 6.52 -22.48
CA PHE A 252 13.08 5.30 -21.88
C PHE A 252 13.61 5.49 -20.45
N ARG A 253 14.32 6.62 -20.21
CA ARG A 253 14.75 7.03 -18.87
C ARG A 253 13.57 7.16 -17.92
N LYS A 254 12.46 7.77 -18.36
CA LYS A 254 11.25 7.89 -17.58
C LYS A 254 10.68 6.50 -17.18
N TYR A 255 10.69 5.53 -18.11
CA TYR A 255 10.28 4.15 -17.77
C TYR A 255 11.14 3.55 -16.64
N VAL A 256 12.46 3.76 -16.70
CA VAL A 256 13.39 3.27 -15.66
C VAL A 256 13.13 3.94 -14.32
N GLU A 257 12.92 5.27 -14.30
CA GLU A 257 12.62 6.03 -13.07
C GLU A 257 11.30 5.61 -12.45
N ASP A 258 10.23 5.54 -13.22
CA ASP A 258 8.89 5.16 -12.75
C ASP A 258 8.85 3.73 -12.20
N LEU A 259 9.45 2.78 -12.93
CA LEU A 259 9.55 1.39 -12.49
C LEU A 259 10.48 1.24 -11.27
N THR A 260 11.56 2.02 -11.19
CA THR A 260 12.41 2.03 -9.99
C THR A 260 11.62 2.46 -8.76
N LYS A 261 10.82 3.53 -8.85
CA LYS A 261 9.95 3.97 -7.75
C LYS A 261 8.94 2.89 -7.34
N LYS A 262 8.33 2.20 -8.29
CA LYS A 262 7.36 1.12 -8.04
C LYS A 262 7.97 -0.14 -7.42
N LEU A 263 9.24 -0.43 -7.72
CA LEU A 263 9.96 -1.62 -7.24
C LEU A 263 10.80 -1.36 -5.97
N SER A 264 11.03 -0.10 -5.61
CA SER A 264 11.83 0.30 -4.44
C SER A 264 11.01 0.47 -3.16
N VAL A 265 9.83 -0.16 -3.09
CA VAL A 265 8.93 -0.09 -1.92
C VAL A 265 9.43 -0.95 -0.76
#